data_8be3b62e7fd8e8e411e9543df37ead25
#
_entry.id   8be3b62e7fd8e8e411e9543df37ead25
#
_cell.length_a   1.000
_cell.length_b   1.000
_cell.length_c   1.000
_cell.angle_alpha   90.00
_cell.angle_beta   90.00
_cell.angle_gamma   90.00
#
_symmetry.space_group_name_H-M   'P 1'
#
loop_
_entity.id
_entity.type
_entity.pdbx_description
1 polymer ?
#
loop_
_entity_poly.entity_id
_entity_poly.type
_entity_poly.pdbx_seq_one_letter_code
_entity_poly.pdbx_strand_id
1 'polypeptide(L)'
;MTDETRQHEPGVVTKLSPRSVGDTVARLTGLLAAKGVQVFAMIDQRAAARTAGLDLRETVLVIFGNPAAGTPVMAAAPLAALDLPLKVLIWDDEGQAKVTYYAPAALAARHHLDAALAANLAVVDPLTDALVAP
;
A
#
# COMPACT_ATOMS: atom_id res chain seq x y z
N MET A 1 14.11 -8.85 -18.02
CA MET A 1 13.12 -9.38 -18.43
C MET A 1 12.35 -10.08 -17.40
N THR A 2 12.88 -10.72 -16.64
CA THR A 2 12.24 -11.29 -15.52
C THR A 2 11.57 -10.31 -14.59
N ASP A 3 12.09 -9.09 -14.49
CA ASP A 3 11.52 -8.09 -13.60
C ASP A 3 10.14 -7.63 -14.03
N GLU A 4 9.86 -7.52 -15.31
CA GLU A 4 8.52 -7.22 -15.79
C GLU A 4 7.50 -8.25 -15.34
N THR A 5 7.86 -9.53 -15.42
CA THR A 5 6.99 -10.62 -14.99
C THR A 5 6.67 -10.52 -13.50
N ARG A 6 7.66 -10.19 -12.67
CA ARG A 6 7.45 -10.03 -11.22
C ARG A 6 6.56 -8.84 -10.90
N GLN A 7 6.68 -7.75 -11.67
CA GLN A 7 5.90 -6.53 -11.44
C GLN A 7 4.43 -6.69 -11.83
N HIS A 8 4.11 -7.72 -12.61
CA HIS A 8 2.77 -8.00 -13.07
C HIS A 8 2.12 -9.18 -12.36
N GLU A 9 2.44 -9.35 -11.06
CA GLU A 9 1.77 -10.35 -10.25
C GLU A 9 0.26 -10.12 -10.24
N PRO A 10 -0.56 -11.17 -10.39
CA PRO A 10 -2.01 -11.01 -10.32
C PRO A 10 -2.45 -10.41 -8.98
N GLY A 11 -3.32 -9.42 -9.07
CA GLY A 11 -3.85 -8.76 -7.87
C GLY A 11 -2.92 -7.74 -7.24
N VAL A 12 -1.77 -7.49 -7.84
CA VAL A 12 -0.80 -6.51 -7.36
C VAL A 12 -0.69 -5.37 -8.37
N VAL A 13 -0.73 -4.14 -7.87
CA VAL A 13 -0.59 -2.92 -8.69
C VAL A 13 0.73 -2.26 -8.33
N THR A 14 1.52 -1.88 -9.33
CA THR A 14 2.74 -1.11 -9.14
C THR A 14 2.71 0.14 -10.00
N LYS A 15 2.99 1.28 -9.38
CA LYS A 15 3.07 2.59 -10.03
C LYS A 15 4.46 3.17 -9.83
N LEU A 16 4.96 3.89 -10.82
CA LEU A 16 6.27 4.52 -10.73
C LEU A 16 6.14 5.88 -10.05
N SER A 17 7.00 6.16 -9.09
CA SER A 17 7.04 7.49 -8.46
C SER A 17 8.13 8.35 -9.12
N PRO A 18 7.84 9.63 -9.41
CA PRO A 18 8.85 10.56 -9.90
C PRO A 18 9.78 11.07 -8.79
N ARG A 19 9.53 10.66 -7.54
CA ARG A 19 10.28 11.12 -6.36
C ARG A 19 11.13 10.00 -5.80
N SER A 20 12.04 10.33 -4.88
CA SER A 20 12.76 9.32 -4.11
C SER A 20 11.80 8.53 -3.21
N VAL A 21 12.26 7.41 -2.69
CA VAL A 21 11.49 6.64 -1.71
C VAL A 21 11.11 7.53 -0.52
N GLY A 22 12.08 8.25 0.05
CA GLY A 22 11.84 9.12 1.20
C GLY A 22 10.82 10.21 0.92
N ASP A 23 10.94 10.90 -0.21
CA ASP A 23 10.00 11.95 -0.59
C ASP A 23 8.61 11.39 -0.91
N THR A 24 8.55 10.20 -1.50
CA THR A 24 7.28 9.52 -1.77
C THR A 24 6.58 9.18 -0.45
N VAL A 25 7.30 8.64 0.52
CA VAL A 25 6.76 8.34 1.86
C VAL A 25 6.22 9.61 2.52
N ALA A 26 7.00 10.69 2.49
CA ALA A 26 6.58 11.98 3.08
C ALA A 26 5.30 12.51 2.42
N ARG A 27 5.22 12.42 1.09
CA ARG A 27 4.02 12.85 0.37
C ARG A 27 2.82 11.98 0.72
N LEU A 28 3.00 10.67 0.83
CA LEU A 28 1.90 9.78 1.22
C LEU A 28 1.35 10.14 2.58
N THR A 29 2.21 10.34 3.58
CA THR A 29 1.76 10.70 4.92
C THR A 29 1.02 12.04 4.94
N GLY A 30 1.45 13.01 4.13
CA GLY A 30 0.77 14.28 3.97
C GLY A 30 -0.63 14.12 3.33
N LEU A 31 -0.73 13.31 2.28
CA LEU A 31 -2.02 13.02 1.62
C LEU A 31 -2.99 12.32 2.56
N LEU A 32 -2.51 11.36 3.34
CA LEU A 32 -3.32 10.65 4.32
C LEU A 32 -3.83 11.60 5.41
N ALA A 33 -2.95 12.44 5.94
CA ALA A 33 -3.33 13.43 6.96
C ALA A 33 -4.41 14.39 6.43
N ALA A 34 -4.27 14.85 5.20
CA ALA A 34 -5.23 15.76 4.57
C ALA A 34 -6.61 15.12 4.41
N LYS A 35 -6.67 13.80 4.27
CA LYS A 35 -7.93 13.06 4.13
C LYS A 35 -8.48 12.55 5.47
N GLY A 36 -7.80 12.82 6.57
CA GLY A 36 -8.20 12.30 7.89
C GLY A 36 -8.02 10.79 8.01
N VAL A 37 -7.15 10.19 7.21
CA VAL A 37 -6.88 8.75 7.25
C VAL A 37 -5.75 8.49 8.24
N GLN A 38 -5.93 7.50 9.11
CA GLN A 38 -4.97 7.17 10.15
C GLN A 38 -3.82 6.33 9.61
N VAL A 39 -2.59 6.71 9.93
CA VAL A 39 -1.41 5.85 9.73
C VAL A 39 -1.26 5.00 10.98
N PHE A 40 -1.42 3.69 10.83
CA PHE A 40 -1.29 2.75 11.93
C PHE A 40 0.16 2.38 12.21
N ALA A 41 0.95 2.24 11.15
CA ALA A 41 2.36 1.89 11.28
C ALA A 41 3.11 2.28 10.02
N MET A 42 4.38 2.54 10.20
CA MET A 42 5.32 2.75 9.10
C MET A 42 6.54 1.90 9.40
N ILE A 43 6.82 0.94 8.54
CA ILE A 43 7.86 -0.05 8.78
C ILE A 43 8.99 0.18 7.78
N ASP A 44 10.14 0.64 8.28
CA ASP A 44 11.36 0.80 7.51
C ASP A 44 12.12 -0.53 7.53
N GLN A 45 11.93 -1.33 6.49
CA GLN A 45 12.52 -2.66 6.40
C GLN A 45 14.04 -2.59 6.22
N ARG A 46 14.54 -1.55 5.56
CA ARG A 46 15.98 -1.35 5.40
C ARG A 46 16.65 -1.09 6.74
N ALA A 47 16.05 -0.24 7.57
CA ALA A 47 16.57 0.04 8.91
C ALA A 47 16.57 -1.23 9.77
N ALA A 48 15.50 -2.02 9.68
CA ALA A 48 15.43 -3.31 10.38
C ALA A 48 16.52 -4.28 9.93
N ALA A 49 16.76 -4.34 8.62
CA ALA A 49 17.84 -5.18 8.07
C ALA A 49 19.20 -4.76 8.60
N ARG A 50 19.48 -3.45 8.65
CA ARG A 50 20.75 -2.93 9.17
C ARG A 50 20.97 -3.31 10.63
N THR A 51 19.91 -3.27 11.42
CA THR A 51 19.98 -3.71 12.83
C THR A 51 20.39 -5.17 12.94
N ALA A 52 20.01 -6.00 11.97
CA ALA A 52 20.40 -7.41 11.92
C ALA A 52 21.74 -7.64 11.19
N GLY A 53 22.45 -6.59 10.81
CA GLY A 53 23.72 -6.70 10.11
C GLY A 53 23.60 -7.06 8.62
N LEU A 54 22.42 -6.81 8.04
CA LEU A 54 22.11 -7.14 6.65
C LEU A 54 21.86 -5.88 5.82
N ASP A 55 21.96 -6.02 4.52
CA ASP A 55 21.67 -4.95 3.57
C ASP A 55 20.37 -5.24 2.84
N LEU A 56 19.57 -4.19 2.62
CA LEU A 56 18.35 -4.24 1.84
C LEU A 56 18.19 -2.92 1.10
N ARG A 57 17.64 -2.96 -0.11
CA ARG A 57 17.23 -1.75 -0.81
C ARG A 57 16.22 -0.97 0.04
N GLU A 58 16.06 0.32 -0.22
CA GLU A 58 15.03 1.10 0.49
C GLU A 58 13.68 0.44 0.30
N THR A 59 13.01 0.13 1.40
CA THR A 59 11.75 -0.60 1.43
C THR A 59 10.97 -0.14 2.65
N VAL A 60 9.86 0.55 2.42
CA VAL A 60 9.01 1.08 3.49
C VAL A 60 7.59 0.59 3.28
N LEU A 61 7.00 -0.02 4.31
CA LEU A 61 5.60 -0.43 4.30
C LEU A 61 4.80 0.55 5.14
N VAL A 62 3.84 1.23 4.52
CA VAL A 62 2.93 2.15 5.23
C VAL A 62 1.59 1.48 5.38
N ILE A 63 1.14 1.33 6.63
CA ILE A 63 -0.13 0.69 6.98
C ILE A 63 -1.08 1.78 7.45
N PHE A 64 -2.21 1.91 6.77
CA PHE A 64 -3.14 3.01 7.00
C PHE A 64 -4.58 2.54 6.81
N GLY A 65 -5.51 3.32 7.36
CA GLY A 65 -6.91 3.01 7.17
C GLY A 65 -7.83 3.99 7.88
N ASN A 66 -9.11 3.84 7.56
CA ASN A 66 -10.19 4.56 8.20
C ASN A 66 -11.11 3.52 8.86
N PRO A 67 -11.21 3.51 10.19
CA PRO A 67 -12.08 2.54 10.86
C PRO A 67 -13.53 2.59 10.39
N ALA A 68 -14.02 3.76 9.99
CA ALA A 68 -15.38 3.89 9.46
C ALA A 68 -15.57 3.11 8.13
N ALA A 69 -14.50 2.95 7.35
CA ALA A 69 -14.53 2.19 6.10
C ALA A 69 -14.17 0.71 6.32
N GLY A 70 -13.20 0.42 7.18
CA GLY A 70 -12.70 -0.94 7.38
C GLY A 70 -13.57 -1.79 8.28
N THR A 71 -14.17 -1.21 9.31
CA THR A 71 -14.98 -1.97 10.28
C THR A 71 -16.16 -2.68 9.63
N PRO A 72 -16.96 -2.05 8.74
CA PRO A 72 -18.05 -2.77 8.07
C PRO A 72 -17.58 -3.99 7.27
N VAL A 73 -16.40 -3.89 6.64
CA VAL A 73 -15.81 -5.00 5.88
C VAL A 73 -15.48 -6.16 6.80
N MET A 74 -14.81 -5.88 7.91
CA MET A 74 -14.41 -6.91 8.88
C MET A 74 -15.61 -7.51 9.61
N ALA A 75 -16.65 -6.72 9.84
CA ALA A 75 -17.89 -7.22 10.45
C ALA A 75 -18.58 -8.21 9.52
N ALA A 76 -18.60 -7.94 8.22
CA ALA A 76 -19.23 -8.84 7.24
C ALA A 76 -18.34 -10.03 6.89
N ALA A 77 -17.03 -9.85 6.86
CA ALA A 77 -16.05 -10.86 6.48
C ALA A 77 -14.88 -10.84 7.47
N PRO A 78 -14.98 -11.58 8.59
CA PRO A 78 -13.96 -11.49 9.65
C PRO A 78 -12.53 -11.77 9.20
N LEU A 79 -12.33 -12.67 8.23
CA LEU A 79 -10.99 -12.98 7.73
C LEU A 79 -10.38 -11.85 6.92
N ALA A 80 -11.18 -10.87 6.48
CA ALA A 80 -10.64 -9.67 5.83
C ALA A 80 -9.70 -8.89 6.78
N ALA A 81 -9.83 -9.09 8.08
CA ALA A 81 -8.92 -8.48 9.06
C ALA A 81 -7.46 -8.93 8.90
N LEU A 82 -7.20 -10.03 8.19
CA LEU A 82 -5.84 -10.43 7.84
C LEU A 82 -5.20 -9.47 6.83
N ASP A 83 -6.01 -8.84 5.99
CA ASP A 83 -5.55 -7.95 4.91
C ASP A 83 -5.82 -6.48 5.21
N LEU A 84 -6.43 -6.16 6.34
CA LEU A 84 -6.69 -4.79 6.78
C LEU A 84 -5.89 -4.50 8.05
N PRO A 85 -5.43 -3.27 8.26
CA PRO A 85 -5.61 -2.08 7.41
C PRO A 85 -4.95 -2.21 6.04
N LEU A 86 -5.27 -1.29 5.13
CA LEU A 86 -4.64 -1.23 3.81
C LEU A 86 -3.15 -0.93 3.95
N LYS A 87 -2.38 -1.38 2.97
CA LYS A 87 -0.92 -1.24 2.98
C LYS A 87 -0.44 -0.76 1.62
N VAL A 88 0.56 0.11 1.65
CA VAL A 88 1.27 0.54 0.45
C VAL A 88 2.76 0.33 0.70
N LEU A 89 3.40 -0.38 -0.22
CA LEU A 89 4.84 -0.62 -0.21
C LEU A 89 5.50 0.42 -1.10
N ILE A 90 6.47 1.16 -0.55
CA ILE A 90 7.28 2.12 -1.30
C ILE A 90 8.72 1.61 -1.27
N TRP A 91 9.29 1.33 -2.44
CA TRP A 91 10.56 0.64 -2.52
C TRP A 91 11.39 1.10 -3.70
N ASP A 92 12.69 0.91 -3.61
CA ASP A 92 13.64 1.27 -4.65
C ASP A 92 13.95 0.07 -5.53
N ASP A 93 13.71 0.22 -6.82
CA ASP A 93 14.07 -0.77 -7.81
C ASP A 93 15.13 -0.18 -8.74
N GLU A 94 16.39 -0.43 -8.39
CA GLU A 94 17.55 0.01 -9.18
C GLU A 94 17.51 1.51 -9.51
N GLY A 95 17.18 2.34 -8.53
CA GLY A 95 17.12 3.78 -8.66
C GLY A 95 15.74 4.33 -9.02
N GLN A 96 14.77 3.47 -9.29
CA GLN A 96 13.39 3.87 -9.56
C GLN A 96 12.52 3.57 -8.35
N ALA A 97 11.98 4.60 -7.71
CA ALA A 97 11.03 4.41 -6.63
C ALA A 97 9.70 3.89 -7.19
N LYS A 98 9.17 2.86 -6.56
CA LYS A 98 7.93 2.20 -6.94
C LYS A 98 6.96 2.17 -5.78
N VAL A 99 5.67 2.24 -6.11
CA VAL A 99 4.55 2.17 -5.16
C VAL A 99 3.73 0.94 -5.52
N THR A 100 3.66 -0.01 -4.60
CA THR A 100 3.03 -1.31 -4.85
C THR A 100 1.99 -1.60 -3.77
N TYR A 101 0.85 -2.14 -4.19
CA TYR A 101 -0.22 -2.48 -3.25
C TYR A 101 -1.12 -3.56 -3.85
N TYR A 102 -1.93 -4.19 -3.00
CA TYR A 102 -2.92 -5.15 -3.48
C TYR A 102 -4.12 -4.43 -4.07
N ALA A 103 -4.51 -4.82 -5.28
CA ALA A 103 -5.68 -4.26 -5.95
C ALA A 103 -6.93 -4.47 -5.08
N PRO A 104 -7.76 -3.42 -4.90
CA PRO A 104 -9.01 -3.58 -4.14
C PRO A 104 -9.89 -4.71 -4.66
N ALA A 105 -9.97 -4.89 -5.98
CA ALA A 105 -10.75 -5.97 -6.58
C ALA A 105 -10.23 -7.35 -6.18
N ALA A 106 -8.91 -7.51 -6.04
CA ALA A 106 -8.31 -8.77 -5.62
C ALA A 106 -8.66 -9.09 -4.16
N LEU A 107 -8.61 -8.08 -3.29
CA LEU A 107 -9.01 -8.25 -1.88
C LEU A 107 -10.50 -8.55 -1.77
N ALA A 108 -11.33 -7.85 -2.54
CA ALA A 108 -12.77 -8.09 -2.57
C ALA A 108 -13.10 -9.51 -3.01
N ALA A 109 -12.43 -10.00 -4.04
CA ALA A 109 -12.62 -11.37 -4.52
C ALA A 109 -12.18 -12.40 -3.48
N ARG A 110 -11.04 -12.18 -2.84
CA ARG A 110 -10.52 -13.09 -1.80
C ARG A 110 -11.51 -13.26 -0.66
N HIS A 111 -12.16 -12.19 -0.23
CA HIS A 111 -13.04 -12.17 0.93
C HIS A 111 -14.52 -12.21 0.56
N HIS A 112 -14.84 -12.42 -0.70
CA HIS A 112 -16.22 -12.51 -1.21
C HIS A 112 -17.07 -11.28 -0.82
N LEU A 113 -16.49 -10.08 -0.95
CA LEU A 113 -17.18 -8.84 -0.61
C LEU A 113 -18.14 -8.44 -1.73
N ASP A 114 -19.31 -7.91 -1.34
CA ASP A 114 -20.22 -7.31 -2.31
C ASP A 114 -19.69 -5.96 -2.79
N ALA A 115 -20.34 -5.37 -3.79
CA ALA A 115 -19.88 -4.14 -4.43
C ALA A 115 -19.82 -2.96 -3.43
N ALA A 116 -20.74 -2.88 -2.50
CA ALA A 116 -20.77 -1.78 -1.52
C ALA A 116 -19.58 -1.88 -0.57
N LEU A 117 -19.27 -3.08 -0.06
CA LEU A 117 -18.13 -3.30 0.83
C LEU A 117 -16.80 -3.17 0.07
N ALA A 118 -16.74 -3.67 -1.17
CA ALA A 118 -15.56 -3.53 -2.01
C ALA A 118 -15.20 -2.06 -2.24
N ALA A 119 -16.19 -1.20 -2.40
CA ALA A 119 -15.97 0.24 -2.58
C ALA A 119 -15.22 0.88 -1.40
N ASN A 120 -15.38 0.33 -0.19
CA ASN A 120 -14.68 0.83 1.00
C ASN A 120 -13.16 0.64 0.92
N LEU A 121 -12.68 -0.27 0.08
CA LEU A 121 -11.26 -0.53 -0.11
C LEU A 121 -10.66 0.25 -1.29
N ALA A 122 -11.50 0.87 -2.11
CA ALA A 122 -11.08 1.45 -3.39
C ALA A 122 -10.28 2.76 -3.24
N VAL A 123 -10.25 3.36 -2.07
CA VAL A 123 -9.56 4.64 -1.84
C VAL A 123 -8.09 4.60 -2.21
N VAL A 124 -7.46 3.43 -2.15
CA VAL A 124 -6.02 3.29 -2.44
C VAL A 124 -5.69 3.62 -3.90
N ASP A 125 -6.61 3.40 -4.83
CA ASP A 125 -6.37 3.70 -6.25
C ASP A 125 -6.22 5.21 -6.51
N PRO A 126 -7.19 6.07 -6.19
CA PRO A 126 -7.01 7.51 -6.38
C PRO A 126 -5.93 8.10 -5.46
N LEU A 127 -5.75 7.55 -4.27
CA LEU A 127 -4.70 7.98 -3.35
C LEU A 127 -3.32 7.80 -3.98
N THR A 128 -3.05 6.63 -4.54
CA THR A 128 -1.74 6.35 -5.15
C THR A 128 -1.57 7.05 -6.48
N ASP A 129 -2.65 7.29 -7.25
CA ASP A 129 -2.59 8.14 -8.43
C ASP A 129 -2.11 9.55 -8.06
N ALA A 130 -2.67 10.13 -7.02
CA ALA A 130 -2.25 11.45 -6.52
C ALA A 130 -0.80 11.40 -5.99
N LEU A 131 -0.44 10.31 -5.33
CA LEU A 131 0.90 10.13 -4.77
C LEU A 131 1.99 10.18 -5.82
N VAL A 132 1.78 9.55 -6.97
CA VAL A 132 2.78 9.46 -8.05
C VAL A 132 2.60 10.53 -9.11
N ALA A 133 1.66 11.44 -8.97
CA ALA A 133 1.49 12.56 -9.88
C ALA A 133 2.73 13.46 -9.85
N PRO A 134 3.10 14.07 -10.99
CA PRO A 134 4.26 14.96 -11.07
C PRO A 134 4.20 16.13 -10.13
#